data_789a45afc0706e53cd548b53af0e88c5
#
_entry.id   789a45afc0706e53cd548b53af0e88c5
#
_cell.length_a   1.000
_cell.length_b   1.000
_cell.length_c   1.000
_cell.angle_alpha   90.00
_cell.angle_beta   90.00
_cell.angle_gamma   90.00
#
_symmetry.space_group_name_H-M   'P 1'
#
loop_
_entity.id
_entity.type
_entity.pdbx_description
1 polymer ?
#
loop_
_entity_poly.entity_id
_entity_poly.type
_entity_poly.pdbx_seq_one_letter_code
_entity_poly.pdbx_strand_id
1 'polypeptide(L)'
;MATALWLRTIRHHRIDRQAVEPCTRDNPHDALEEACRKLDISHPIWLDKNEREWEEFGQTRFLPDAFLDSVDFDRMEIEYIDPDAKKKGSNDPRNAF
;
A
#
# COMPACT_ATOMS: atom_id res chain seq x y z
N MET A 1 -9.22 -13.41 -11.69
CA MET A 1 -7.97 -12.66 -11.64
C MET A 1 -7.50 -12.52 -10.23
N ALA A 2 -6.22 -12.52 -10.05
CA ALA A 2 -5.68 -12.45 -8.68
C ALA A 2 -5.75 -11.03 -8.15
N THR A 3 -6.06 -10.91 -6.87
CA THR A 3 -5.98 -9.63 -6.20
C THR A 3 -4.56 -9.43 -5.67
N ALA A 4 -4.20 -8.19 -5.44
CA ALA A 4 -2.83 -7.86 -5.09
C ALA A 4 -2.75 -6.61 -4.24
N LEU A 5 -1.60 -6.43 -3.64
CA LEU A 5 -1.25 -5.21 -2.91
C LEU A 5 -0.22 -4.47 -3.74
N TRP A 6 -0.46 -3.21 -3.99
CA TRP A 6 0.48 -2.34 -4.69
C TRP A 6 1.11 -1.42 -3.67
N LEU A 7 2.41 -1.56 -3.49
CA LEU A 7 3.17 -0.73 -2.57
C LEU A 7 3.99 0.27 -3.38
N ARG A 8 3.97 1.52 -2.96
CA ARG A 8 4.80 2.53 -3.60
C ARG A 8 5.36 3.47 -2.56
N THR A 9 6.59 3.89 -2.75
CA THR A 9 7.20 4.92 -1.91
C THR A 9 7.17 6.23 -2.68
N ILE A 10 6.83 7.30 -1.99
CA ILE A 10 6.70 8.62 -2.59
C ILE A 10 7.86 9.48 -2.09
N ARG A 11 8.58 10.08 -3.02
CA ARG A 11 9.69 10.94 -2.70
C ARG A 11 9.64 12.13 -3.64
N HIS A 12 9.62 13.33 -3.08
CA HIS A 12 9.53 14.56 -3.87
C HIS A 12 8.30 14.53 -4.79
N HIS A 13 7.18 14.04 -4.25
CA HIS A 13 5.90 14.01 -4.96
C HIS A 13 5.88 13.04 -6.15
N ARG A 14 6.82 12.11 -6.19
CA ARG A 14 6.88 11.13 -7.27
C ARG A 14 7.02 9.73 -6.68
N ILE A 15 6.57 8.74 -7.44
CA ILE A 15 6.79 7.36 -7.05
C ILE A 15 8.27 7.05 -7.24
N ASP A 16 8.92 6.68 -6.15
CA ASP A 16 10.36 6.38 -6.16
C ASP A 16 10.60 4.90 -6.40
N ARG A 17 9.86 4.05 -5.69
CA ARG A 17 9.94 2.61 -5.81
C ARG A 17 8.55 2.03 -5.74
N GLN A 18 8.36 0.87 -6.33
CA GLN A 18 7.06 0.21 -6.23
C GLN A 18 7.21 -1.28 -6.41
N ALA A 19 6.25 -2.00 -5.84
CA ALA A 19 6.20 -3.45 -5.95
C ALA A 19 4.74 -3.89 -5.87
N VAL A 20 4.42 -5.00 -6.51
CA VAL A 20 3.08 -5.57 -6.48
C VAL A 20 3.21 -7.00 -6.00
N GLU A 21 2.42 -7.36 -4.98
CA GLU A 21 2.45 -8.72 -4.42
C GLU A 21 1.04 -9.26 -4.31
N PRO A 22 0.83 -10.55 -4.59
CA PRO A 22 -0.50 -11.13 -4.43
C PRO A 22 -0.96 -11.03 -2.98
N CYS A 23 -2.23 -10.69 -2.77
CA CYS A 23 -2.75 -10.67 -1.41
C CYS A 23 -4.27 -10.76 -1.45
N THR A 24 -4.85 -11.08 -0.28
CA THR A 24 -6.28 -11.01 -0.09
C THR A 24 -6.59 -9.76 0.71
N ARG A 25 -7.84 -9.33 0.67
CA ARG A 25 -8.26 -8.14 1.42
C ARG A 25 -8.08 -8.35 2.92
N ASP A 26 -8.25 -9.59 3.38
CA ASP A 26 -8.18 -9.90 4.80
C ASP A 26 -6.76 -9.98 5.33
N ASN A 27 -5.78 -10.18 4.46
CA ASN A 27 -4.42 -10.38 4.92
C ASN A 27 -3.43 -9.65 4.02
N PRO A 28 -3.29 -8.33 4.22
CA PRO A 28 -2.29 -7.57 3.48
C PRO A 28 -0.88 -7.70 4.06
N HIS A 29 -0.76 -8.26 5.27
CA HIS A 29 0.52 -8.20 6.00
C HIS A 29 1.63 -8.99 5.32
N ASP A 30 1.34 -10.20 4.86
CA ASP A 30 2.36 -11.00 4.20
C ASP A 30 2.82 -10.35 2.90
N ALA A 31 1.87 -9.79 2.16
CA ALA A 31 2.21 -9.11 0.91
C ALA A 31 3.03 -7.85 1.17
N LEU A 32 2.66 -7.11 2.21
CA LEU A 32 3.41 -5.92 2.59
C LEU A 32 4.83 -6.28 2.96
N GLU A 33 5.01 -7.32 3.76
CA GLU A 33 6.32 -7.75 4.17
C GLU A 33 7.16 -8.18 2.97
N GLU A 34 6.57 -8.93 2.07
CA GLU A 34 7.29 -9.39 0.89
C GLU A 34 7.67 -8.25 -0.04
N ALA A 35 6.76 -7.29 -0.22
CA ALA A 35 7.06 -6.13 -1.05
C ALA A 35 8.20 -5.31 -0.45
N CYS A 36 8.18 -5.11 0.86
CA CYS A 36 9.25 -4.38 1.53
C CYS A 36 10.59 -5.11 1.37
N ARG A 37 10.55 -6.44 1.47
CA ARG A 37 11.78 -7.21 1.31
C ARG A 37 12.35 -7.03 -0.09
N LYS A 38 11.49 -7.05 -1.10
CA LYS A 38 11.94 -6.89 -2.48
C LYS A 38 12.55 -5.52 -2.72
N LEU A 39 12.07 -4.51 -2.03
CA LEU A 39 12.58 -3.16 -2.19
C LEU A 39 13.67 -2.82 -1.19
N ASP A 40 14.04 -3.80 -0.35
CA ASP A 40 15.09 -3.62 0.66
C ASP A 40 14.73 -2.50 1.63
N ILE A 41 13.48 -2.52 2.10
CA ILE A 41 12.94 -1.55 3.04
C ILE A 41 12.41 -2.32 4.24
N SER A 42 12.63 -1.82 5.46
CA SER A 42 12.01 -2.43 6.62
C SER A 42 10.51 -2.18 6.55
N HIS A 43 9.71 -3.15 7.04
CA HIS A 43 8.29 -2.93 6.98
C HIS A 43 7.83 -2.01 8.10
N PRO A 44 6.75 -1.26 7.88
CA PRO A 44 6.29 -0.28 8.86
C PRO A 44 5.49 -0.92 9.96
N ILE A 45 5.28 -0.15 11.02
CA ILE A 45 4.43 -0.56 12.13
C ILE A 45 2.98 -0.33 11.72
N TRP A 46 2.17 -1.37 11.83
CA TRP A 46 0.77 -1.33 11.45
C TRP A 46 -0.05 -0.93 12.67
N LEU A 47 -0.72 0.21 12.58
CA LEU A 47 -1.50 0.74 13.70
C LEU A 47 -2.99 0.54 13.44
N ASP A 48 -3.80 0.81 14.46
CA ASP A 48 -5.25 0.66 14.33
C ASP A 48 -5.82 1.54 13.22
N LYS A 49 -5.26 2.72 13.02
CA LYS A 49 -5.76 3.59 11.97
C LYS A 49 -5.48 3.00 10.60
N ASN A 50 -4.36 2.29 10.45
CA ASN A 50 -4.04 1.64 9.19
C ASN A 50 -5.03 0.51 8.91
N GLU A 51 -5.37 -0.24 9.95
CA GLU A 51 -6.35 -1.31 9.81
C GLU A 51 -7.69 -0.76 9.37
N ARG A 52 -8.10 0.34 9.98
CA ARG A 52 -9.38 0.95 9.64
C ARG A 52 -9.39 1.50 8.23
N GLU A 53 -8.30 2.17 7.84
CA GLU A 53 -8.21 2.70 6.49
C GLU A 53 -8.19 1.60 5.44
N TRP A 54 -7.47 0.51 5.73
CA TRP A 54 -7.44 -0.62 4.81
C TRP A 54 -8.82 -1.24 4.66
N GLU A 55 -9.53 -1.43 5.76
CA GLU A 55 -10.86 -2.02 5.73
C GLU A 55 -11.86 -1.14 5.00
N GLU A 56 -11.78 0.16 5.21
CA GLU A 56 -12.72 1.08 4.61
C GLU A 56 -12.41 1.43 3.17
N PHE A 57 -11.15 1.68 2.88
CA PHE A 57 -10.79 2.23 1.59
C PHE A 57 -9.92 1.31 0.75
N GLY A 58 -9.43 0.22 1.31
CA GLY A 58 -8.51 -0.63 0.59
C GLY A 58 -7.17 0.02 0.35
N GLN A 59 -6.80 0.99 1.17
CA GLN A 59 -5.51 1.66 1.05
C GLN A 59 -5.18 2.34 2.36
N THR A 60 -3.88 2.52 2.58
CA THR A 60 -3.41 3.27 3.75
C THR A 60 -1.99 3.74 3.43
N ARG A 61 -1.44 4.58 4.31
CA ARG A 61 -0.09 5.08 4.11
C ARG A 61 0.65 5.09 5.42
N PHE A 62 1.97 5.12 5.30
CA PHE A 62 2.87 5.10 6.44
C PHE A 62 3.87 6.24 6.28
N LEU A 63 3.96 7.08 7.30
CA LEU A 63 4.93 8.16 7.32
C LEU A 63 6.26 7.63 7.84
N PRO A 64 7.36 8.38 7.67
CA PRO A 64 8.67 7.85 8.08
C PRO A 64 8.75 7.42 9.53
N ASP A 65 7.98 8.03 10.42
CA ASP A 65 8.03 7.66 11.83
C ASP A 65 7.34 6.32 12.12
N ALA A 66 6.72 5.71 11.14
CA ALA A 66 6.18 4.36 11.30
C ALA A 66 7.24 3.28 11.11
N PHE A 67 8.44 3.67 10.73
CA PHE A 67 9.53 2.73 10.46
C PHE A 67 10.57 2.79 11.55
N LEU A 68 11.07 1.61 11.95
CA LEU A 68 12.12 1.57 12.97
C LEU A 68 13.46 2.07 12.42
N ASP A 69 13.69 1.81 11.14
CA ASP A 69 14.93 2.26 10.50
C ASP A 69 14.67 3.57 9.77
N SER A 70 15.74 4.32 9.56
CA SER A 70 15.63 5.54 8.75
C SER A 70 15.26 5.20 7.32
N VAL A 71 14.36 5.98 6.75
CA VAL A 71 13.95 5.80 5.37
C VAL A 71 14.21 7.09 4.61
N ASP A 72 14.36 6.95 3.28
CA ASP A 72 14.72 8.09 2.43
C ASP A 72 13.58 8.57 1.58
N PHE A 73 12.35 8.18 1.90
CA PHE A 73 11.18 8.63 1.17
C PHE A 73 10.25 9.41 2.10
N ASP A 74 9.31 10.12 1.50
CA ASP A 74 8.40 10.97 2.26
C ASP A 74 7.27 10.16 2.89
N ARG A 75 6.82 9.12 2.20
CA ARG A 75 5.80 8.22 2.73
C ARG A 75 5.74 6.97 1.89
N MET A 76 5.15 5.92 2.46
CA MET A 76 4.86 4.70 1.75
C MET A 76 3.35 4.55 1.66
N GLU A 77 2.85 4.22 0.48
CA GLU A 77 1.42 4.00 0.27
C GLU A 77 1.20 2.58 -0.19
N ILE A 78 0.14 1.95 0.31
CA ILE A 78 -0.25 0.64 -0.16
C ILE A 78 -1.71 0.70 -0.57
N GLU A 79 -2.04 -0.08 -1.59
CA GLU A 79 -3.39 -0.08 -2.13
C GLU A 79 -3.77 -1.48 -2.58
N TYR A 80 -5.01 -1.86 -2.29
CA TYR A 80 -5.54 -3.15 -2.70
C TYR A 80 -6.00 -3.05 -4.14
N ILE A 81 -5.53 -3.97 -4.98
CA ILE A 81 -5.87 -4.00 -6.39
C ILE A 81 -6.76 -5.21 -6.64
N ASP A 82 -7.95 -4.95 -7.14
CA ASP A 82 -8.88 -6.00 -7.51
C ASP A 82 -9.37 -5.74 -8.94
N PRO A 83 -8.79 -6.40 -9.93
CA PRO A 83 -9.17 -6.12 -11.31
C PRO A 83 -10.63 -6.41 -11.62
N ASP A 84 -11.26 -7.26 -10.83
CA ASP A 84 -12.65 -7.60 -11.08
C ASP A 84 -13.62 -6.59 -10.50
N ALA A 85 -13.16 -5.71 -9.63
CA ALA A 85 -14.01 -4.72 -8.99
C ALA A 85 -14.15 -3.45 -9.79
N LYS A 86 -13.36 -3.28 -10.82
CA LYS A 86 -13.30 -2.00 -11.51
C LYS A 86 -14.59 -1.63 -12.22
N LYS A 87 -15.39 -2.59 -12.54
CA LYS A 87 -16.58 -2.30 -13.31
C LYS A 87 -17.53 -1.41 -12.58
N LYS A 88 -17.49 -1.38 -11.32
CA LYS A 88 -18.39 -0.51 -10.63
C LYS A 88 -17.84 0.86 -10.49
N GLY A 89 -16.71 0.97 -10.55
CA GLY A 89 -16.21 2.24 -10.32
C GLY A 89 -16.15 3.07 -11.42
N SER A 90 -16.58 2.93 -11.82
CA SER A 90 -16.33 3.70 -12.62
C SER A 90 -16.01 4.92 -12.34
N ASN A 91 -16.12 5.08 -11.79
CA ASN A 91 -15.85 5.93 -11.51
C ASN A 91 -15.04 6.53 -11.04
N ASP A 92 -14.93 6.64 -10.84
CA ASP A 92 -14.29 7.24 -10.38
C ASP A 92 -13.43 7.68 -10.00
N PRO A 93 -13.28 7.73 -9.95
CA PRO A 93 -12.46 8.19 -9.40
C PRO A 93 -11.65 8.66 -9.13
N ARG A 94 -11.66 8.46 -9.42
CA ARG A 94 -10.97 8.76 -9.13
C ARG A 94 -10.41 9.36 -8.66
N ASN A 95 -10.59 9.49 -8.72
CA ASN A 95 -10.23 9.95 -8.18
C ASN A 95 -9.74 10.15 -7.40
N ALA A 96 -10.10 9.80 -7.83
CA ALA A 96 -9.60 10.03 -6.91
C ALA A 96 -9.01 10.36 -5.76
N PHE A 97 -8.39 10.60 -5.52
CA PHE A 97 -7.78 11.09 -4.34
C PHE A 97 -6.99 12.34 -4.59
#